data_6aed0e75adab92d959ba27a07544d0bc
#
_entry.id   6aed0e75adab92d959ba27a07544d0bc
#
_cell.length_a   1.000
_cell.length_b   1.000
_cell.length_c   1.000
_cell.angle_alpha   90.00
_cell.angle_beta   90.00
_cell.angle_gamma   90.00
#
_symmetry.space_group_name_H-M   'P 1'
#
loop_
_entity.id
_entity.type
_entity.pdbx_description
1 polymer ?
#
loop_
_entity_poly.entity_id
_entity_poly.type
_entity_poly.pdbx_seq_one_letter_code
_entity_poly.pdbx_strand_id
1 'polypeptide(L)'
;MSELTFRWDRTQPGIRYPDVTLNSGEHLFLRGPSGSGKSTLLSLMGGLIVPDTGRLELLGTDLAGLTSGQRDRFRADHMGVIFQQFNLVPYLSTLDNVTLPCKLSRKRRARALSSPEAEAKSLLTALGIPQSHWHRRVTTLSVGQQQRVAAARALTGAPELILADEPTSALDSDNRDRFIELLLGLAAEKHSSVVFVSHDKSLAQRFNHQLALEVTP
;
A
#
# COMPACT_ATOMS: atom_id res chain seq x y z
N MET A 1 -2.96 15.85 4.14
CA MET A 1 -3.89 16.34 3.10
C MET A 1 -4.88 17.31 3.73
N SER A 2 -5.24 18.36 3.00
CA SER A 2 -6.18 19.39 3.46
C SER A 2 -7.07 19.89 2.32
N GLU A 3 -8.36 20.11 2.62
CA GLU A 3 -9.38 20.62 1.69
C GLU A 3 -9.45 19.89 0.34
N LEU A 4 -9.13 18.58 0.34
CA LEU A 4 -8.99 17.78 -0.87
C LEU A 4 -10.34 17.50 -1.50
N THR A 5 -10.49 17.83 -2.79
CA THR A 5 -11.68 17.48 -3.58
C THR A 5 -11.28 16.83 -4.90
N PHE A 6 -12.15 15.95 -5.39
CA PHE A 6 -11.93 15.27 -6.67
C PHE A 6 -13.25 14.92 -7.35
N ARG A 7 -13.30 15.01 -8.67
CA ARG A 7 -14.43 14.60 -9.52
C ARG A 7 -13.91 13.76 -10.68
N TRP A 8 -14.59 12.68 -10.95
CA TRP A 8 -14.35 11.89 -12.15
C TRP A 8 -14.91 12.57 -13.42
N ASP A 9 -16.03 13.26 -13.27
CA ASP A 9 -16.70 14.01 -14.31
C ASP A 9 -17.12 15.39 -13.76
N ARG A 10 -16.90 16.46 -14.54
CA ARG A 10 -17.26 17.83 -14.14
C ARG A 10 -18.77 18.02 -13.95
N THR A 11 -19.58 17.11 -14.51
CA THR A 11 -21.05 17.13 -14.39
C THR A 11 -21.55 16.48 -13.11
N GLN A 12 -20.68 15.73 -12.40
CA GLN A 12 -21.02 15.03 -11.15
C GLN A 12 -20.59 15.82 -9.92
N PRO A 13 -21.27 15.63 -8.77
CA PRO A 13 -20.82 16.19 -7.50
C PRO A 13 -19.42 15.69 -7.16
N GLY A 14 -18.58 16.58 -6.64
CA GLY A 14 -17.22 16.23 -6.22
C GLY A 14 -17.21 15.50 -4.89
N ILE A 15 -16.28 14.58 -4.73
CA ILE A 15 -16.00 13.96 -3.43
C ILE A 15 -15.09 14.91 -2.67
N ARG A 16 -15.51 15.30 -1.46
CA ARG A 16 -14.68 16.04 -0.52
C ARG A 16 -14.14 15.09 0.55
N TYR A 17 -12.84 15.13 0.76
CA TYR A 17 -12.17 14.29 1.73
C TYR A 17 -11.89 15.08 3.01
N PRO A 18 -12.05 14.46 4.20
CA PRO A 18 -11.65 15.08 5.46
C PRO A 18 -10.14 15.33 5.49
N ASP A 19 -9.74 16.35 6.25
CA ASP A 19 -8.34 16.64 6.47
C ASP A 19 -7.69 15.56 7.31
N VAL A 20 -6.51 15.12 6.90
CA VAL A 20 -5.72 14.08 7.60
C VAL A 20 -4.25 14.44 7.59
N THR A 21 -3.65 14.34 8.77
CA THR A 21 -2.19 14.37 8.95
C THR A 21 -1.76 13.02 9.51
N LEU A 22 -0.74 12.41 8.90
CA LEU A 22 -0.14 11.16 9.33
C LEU A 22 1.36 11.39 9.48
N ASN A 23 1.89 11.17 10.68
CA ASN A 23 3.32 11.27 10.92
C ASN A 23 4.02 9.98 10.45
N SER A 24 5.35 10.06 10.25
CA SER A 24 6.14 8.89 9.86
C SER A 24 5.99 7.75 10.87
N GLY A 25 5.73 6.55 10.38
CA GLY A 25 5.52 5.36 11.19
C GLY A 25 4.11 5.20 11.78
N GLU A 26 3.23 6.20 11.67
CA GLU A 26 1.84 6.06 12.06
C GLU A 26 1.03 5.35 10.98
N HIS A 27 -0.04 4.66 11.40
CA HIS A 27 -0.89 3.88 10.51
C HIS A 27 -2.32 4.43 10.50
N LEU A 28 -2.91 4.51 9.32
CA LEU A 28 -4.27 4.99 9.08
C LEU A 28 -5.19 3.85 8.65
N PHE A 29 -6.29 3.66 9.35
CA PHE A 29 -7.39 2.80 8.94
C PHE A 29 -8.43 3.62 8.17
N LEU A 30 -8.65 3.29 6.90
CA LEU A 30 -9.62 3.94 6.03
C LEU A 30 -10.83 3.02 5.82
N ARG A 31 -12.02 3.49 6.19
CA ARG A 31 -13.27 2.75 6.04
C ARG A 31 -14.35 3.57 5.38
N GLY A 32 -15.37 2.90 4.88
CA GLY A 32 -16.57 3.52 4.29
C GLY A 32 -17.34 2.52 3.44
N PRO A 33 -18.60 2.78 3.11
CA PRO A 33 -19.39 1.91 2.25
C PRO A 33 -18.80 1.83 0.82
N SER A 34 -19.31 0.92 0.02
CA SER A 34 -18.96 0.89 -1.42
C SER A 34 -19.39 2.20 -2.07
N GLY A 35 -18.56 2.73 -2.96
CA GLY A 35 -18.80 4.02 -3.63
C GLY A 35 -18.44 5.27 -2.81
N SER A 36 -17.97 5.16 -1.57
CA SER A 36 -17.59 6.33 -0.76
C SER A 36 -16.26 7.00 -1.16
N GLY A 37 -15.60 6.53 -2.23
CA GLY A 37 -14.36 7.16 -2.73
C GLY A 37 -13.07 6.65 -2.11
N LYS A 38 -13.05 5.50 -1.38
CA LYS A 38 -11.82 4.93 -0.77
C LYS A 38 -10.71 4.66 -1.79
N SER A 39 -11.02 3.94 -2.86
CA SER A 39 -10.04 3.63 -3.92
C SER A 39 -9.62 4.87 -4.70
N THR A 40 -10.52 5.87 -4.82
CA THR A 40 -10.19 7.18 -5.39
C THR A 40 -9.19 7.90 -4.49
N LEU A 41 -9.40 7.91 -3.16
CA LEU A 41 -8.46 8.49 -2.21
C LEU A 41 -7.09 7.80 -2.26
N LEU A 42 -7.06 6.46 -2.31
CA LEU A 42 -5.80 5.73 -2.49
C LEU A 42 -5.11 6.08 -3.82
N SER A 43 -5.87 6.29 -4.89
CA SER A 43 -5.33 6.71 -6.19
C SER A 43 -4.75 8.12 -6.15
N LEU A 44 -5.39 9.05 -5.42
CA LEU A 44 -4.87 10.38 -5.14
C LEU A 44 -3.57 10.29 -4.31
N MET A 45 -3.59 9.56 -3.18
CA MET A 45 -2.41 9.36 -2.34
C MET A 45 -1.27 8.69 -3.11
N GLY A 46 -1.59 7.76 -4.02
CA GLY A 46 -0.64 7.12 -4.91
C GLY A 46 -0.14 8.02 -6.06
N GLY A 47 -0.67 9.23 -6.21
CA GLY A 47 -0.31 10.13 -7.31
C GLY A 47 -0.69 9.61 -8.69
N LEU A 48 -1.65 8.66 -8.76
CA LEU A 48 -2.18 8.14 -10.03
C LEU A 48 -3.11 9.15 -10.70
N ILE A 49 -3.86 9.87 -9.88
CA ILE A 49 -4.75 10.97 -10.28
C ILE A 49 -4.41 12.21 -9.46
N VAL A 50 -4.83 13.37 -9.95
CA VAL A 50 -4.56 14.68 -9.33
C VAL A 50 -5.87 15.23 -8.79
N PRO A 51 -5.90 15.83 -7.59
CA PRO A 51 -7.11 16.45 -7.05
C PRO A 51 -7.53 17.67 -7.87
N ASP A 52 -8.83 18.02 -7.82
CA ASP A 52 -9.34 19.27 -8.41
C ASP A 52 -8.92 20.48 -7.57
N THR A 53 -9.00 20.36 -6.23
CA THR A 53 -8.60 21.39 -5.27
C THR A 53 -8.00 20.77 -4.02
N GLY A 54 -7.42 21.60 -3.18
CA GLY A 54 -6.79 21.20 -1.93
C GLY A 54 -5.33 20.80 -2.11
N ARG A 55 -4.71 20.35 -1.02
CA ARG A 55 -3.28 20.00 -0.98
C ARG A 55 -3.09 18.55 -0.56
N LEU A 56 -2.33 17.81 -1.34
CA LEU A 56 -1.90 16.44 -1.01
C LEU A 56 -0.37 16.41 -0.96
N GLU A 57 0.15 16.53 0.23
CA GLU A 57 1.58 16.53 0.50
C GLU A 57 2.01 15.19 1.10
N LEU A 58 3.03 14.57 0.52
CA LEU A 58 3.70 13.38 1.03
C LEU A 58 5.20 13.66 1.15
N LEU A 59 5.77 13.42 2.32
CA LEU A 59 7.19 13.63 2.60
C LEU A 59 7.66 15.05 2.21
N GLY A 60 6.87 16.07 2.49
CA GLY A 60 7.16 17.46 2.14
C GLY A 60 6.99 17.81 0.65
N THR A 61 6.50 16.86 -0.17
CA THR A 61 6.29 17.06 -1.61
C THR A 61 4.81 17.13 -1.93
N ASP A 62 4.37 18.24 -2.56
CA ASP A 62 3.02 18.36 -3.12
C ASP A 62 2.93 17.55 -4.41
N LEU A 63 2.13 16.48 -4.39
CA LEU A 63 1.97 15.59 -5.55
C LEU A 63 1.24 16.25 -6.72
N ALA A 64 0.39 17.25 -6.47
CA ALA A 64 -0.35 17.95 -7.52
C ALA A 64 0.59 18.80 -8.39
N GLY A 65 1.66 19.33 -7.81
CA GLY A 65 2.67 20.12 -8.52
C GLY A 65 3.63 19.30 -9.39
N LEU A 66 3.63 17.98 -9.29
CA LEU A 66 4.51 17.09 -10.04
C LEU A 66 3.95 16.76 -11.43
N THR A 67 4.81 16.63 -12.43
CA THR A 67 4.46 16.02 -13.72
C THR A 67 4.14 14.53 -13.53
N SER A 68 3.46 13.90 -14.51
CA SER A 68 3.14 12.46 -14.45
C SER A 68 4.39 11.61 -14.23
N GLY A 69 5.46 11.83 -15.00
CA GLY A 69 6.71 11.07 -14.84
C GLY A 69 7.40 11.31 -13.49
N GLN A 70 7.27 12.51 -12.90
CA GLN A 70 7.78 12.78 -11.56
C GLN A 70 6.95 12.07 -10.49
N ARG A 71 5.60 12.01 -10.63
CA ARG A 71 4.74 11.22 -9.75
C ARG A 71 5.05 9.72 -9.83
N ASP A 72 5.28 9.19 -11.04
CA ASP A 72 5.66 7.79 -11.23
C ASP A 72 6.99 7.48 -10.52
N ARG A 73 7.96 8.38 -10.64
CA ARG A 73 9.24 8.24 -9.95
C ARG A 73 9.09 8.32 -8.44
N PHE A 74 8.31 9.30 -7.96
CA PHE A 74 8.03 9.46 -6.54
C PHE A 74 7.36 8.21 -5.96
N ARG A 75 6.35 7.68 -6.65
CA ARG A 75 5.68 6.44 -6.26
C ARG A 75 6.64 5.26 -6.21
N ALA A 76 7.46 5.07 -7.24
CA ALA A 76 8.45 4.00 -7.29
C ALA A 76 9.46 4.09 -6.13
N ASP A 77 9.87 5.31 -5.77
CA ASP A 77 10.90 5.55 -4.75
C ASP A 77 10.37 5.47 -3.30
N HIS A 78 9.09 5.83 -3.07
CA HIS A 78 8.57 6.10 -1.74
C HIS A 78 7.36 5.26 -1.33
N MET A 79 6.74 4.52 -2.27
CA MET A 79 5.48 3.83 -1.97
C MET A 79 5.56 2.32 -2.24
N GLY A 80 4.99 1.55 -1.32
CA GLY A 80 4.58 0.16 -1.53
C GLY A 80 3.08 0.10 -1.74
N VAL A 81 2.61 -0.78 -2.62
CA VAL A 81 1.17 -0.94 -2.85
C VAL A 81 0.79 -2.41 -2.76
N ILE A 82 -0.25 -2.69 -1.97
CA ILE A 82 -0.91 -3.98 -1.89
C ILE A 82 -2.32 -3.80 -2.44
N PHE A 83 -2.57 -4.37 -3.60
CA PHE A 83 -3.87 -4.31 -4.27
C PHE A 83 -4.79 -5.44 -3.80
N GLN A 84 -6.09 -5.28 -3.92
CA GLN A 84 -7.08 -6.30 -3.61
C GLN A 84 -6.84 -7.60 -4.39
N GLN A 85 -6.43 -7.53 -5.65
CA GLN A 85 -6.06 -8.68 -6.50
C GLN A 85 -4.56 -8.95 -6.52
N PHE A 86 -3.79 -8.42 -5.54
CA PHE A 86 -2.34 -8.56 -5.35
C PHE A 86 -1.47 -8.04 -6.50
N ASN A 87 -1.92 -8.05 -7.75
CA ASN A 87 -1.21 -7.61 -8.97
C ASN A 87 0.24 -8.11 -9.02
N LEU A 88 0.45 -9.39 -8.67
CA LEU A 88 1.72 -10.06 -8.85
C LEU A 88 1.96 -10.35 -10.34
N VAL A 89 3.21 -10.25 -10.76
CA VAL A 89 3.60 -10.51 -12.15
C VAL A 89 3.63 -12.02 -12.37
N PRO A 90 2.71 -12.60 -13.16
CA PRO A 90 2.43 -14.04 -13.15
C PRO A 90 3.58 -14.92 -13.72
N TYR A 91 4.40 -14.36 -14.57
CA TYR A 91 5.53 -15.06 -15.19
C TYR A 91 6.84 -14.96 -14.40
N LEU A 92 6.88 -14.09 -13.37
CA LEU A 92 8.02 -13.97 -12.46
C LEU A 92 7.95 -15.00 -11.34
N SER A 93 9.12 -15.36 -10.80
CA SER A 93 9.21 -16.14 -9.58
C SER A 93 8.69 -15.34 -8.37
N THR A 94 8.44 -16.02 -7.26
CA THR A 94 8.10 -15.40 -5.98
C THR A 94 9.16 -14.36 -5.56
N LEU A 95 10.43 -14.75 -5.60
CA LEU A 95 11.55 -13.89 -5.24
C LEU A 95 11.70 -12.69 -6.18
N ASP A 96 11.53 -12.90 -7.50
CA ASP A 96 11.58 -11.80 -8.48
C ASP A 96 10.46 -10.80 -8.31
N ASN A 97 9.25 -11.25 -7.95
CA ASN A 97 8.15 -10.34 -7.60
C ASN A 97 8.51 -9.45 -6.41
N VAL A 98 9.10 -10.03 -5.37
CA VAL A 98 9.46 -9.28 -4.15
C VAL A 98 10.60 -8.30 -4.41
N THR A 99 11.59 -8.66 -5.22
CA THR A 99 12.72 -7.78 -5.56
C THR A 99 12.40 -6.71 -6.61
N LEU A 100 11.25 -6.82 -7.30
CA LEU A 100 10.87 -5.94 -8.41
C LEU A 100 10.95 -4.44 -8.08
N PRO A 101 10.49 -3.94 -6.92
CA PRO A 101 10.59 -2.53 -6.58
C PRO A 101 12.03 -2.01 -6.57
N CYS A 102 12.99 -2.80 -6.13
CA CYS A 102 14.41 -2.45 -6.14
C CYS A 102 15.04 -2.47 -7.54
N LYS A 103 14.41 -3.16 -8.51
CA LYS A 103 14.80 -3.07 -9.93
C LYS A 103 14.31 -1.76 -10.57
N LEU A 104 13.19 -1.22 -10.09
CA LEU A 104 12.56 0.01 -10.61
C LEU A 104 13.06 1.29 -9.90
N SER A 105 13.50 1.21 -8.64
CA SER A 105 13.94 2.34 -7.84
C SER A 105 15.36 2.15 -7.31
N ARG A 106 16.25 3.09 -7.67
CA ARG A 106 17.60 3.14 -7.10
C ARG A 106 17.56 3.45 -5.61
N LYS A 107 16.62 4.29 -5.13
CA LYS A 107 16.47 4.63 -3.71
C LYS A 107 16.09 3.39 -2.90
N ARG A 108 15.06 2.63 -3.34
CA ARG A 108 14.65 1.40 -2.66
C ARG A 108 15.75 0.35 -2.67
N ARG A 109 16.48 0.23 -3.80
CA ARG A 109 17.66 -0.65 -3.88
C ARG A 109 18.74 -0.27 -2.85
N ALA A 110 19.00 1.02 -2.67
CA ALA A 110 20.03 1.49 -1.73
C ALA A 110 19.63 1.31 -0.26
N ARG A 111 18.32 1.28 0.03
CA ARG A 111 17.79 1.04 1.38
C ARG A 111 17.63 -0.43 1.74
N ALA A 112 17.60 -1.30 0.71
CA ALA A 112 17.54 -2.73 0.96
C ALA A 112 18.76 -3.16 1.81
N LEU A 113 18.53 -4.08 2.75
CA LEU A 113 19.55 -4.63 3.63
C LEU A 113 20.86 -4.91 2.85
N SER A 114 21.63 -5.89 3.17
CA SER A 114 22.87 -6.24 2.45
C SER A 114 22.69 -6.37 0.91
N SER A 115 21.50 -6.77 0.45
CA SER A 115 21.07 -6.76 -0.95
C SER A 115 19.53 -6.86 -1.06
N PRO A 116 18.92 -6.46 -2.20
CA PRO A 116 17.49 -6.66 -2.43
C PRO A 116 17.06 -8.12 -2.31
N GLU A 117 17.91 -9.05 -2.73
CA GLU A 117 17.62 -10.48 -2.64
C GLU A 117 17.66 -10.99 -1.19
N ALA A 118 18.64 -10.55 -0.39
CA ALA A 118 18.74 -10.91 1.01
C ALA A 118 17.53 -10.36 1.81
N GLU A 119 17.14 -9.12 1.57
CA GLU A 119 15.95 -8.54 2.18
C GLU A 119 14.67 -9.26 1.76
N ALA A 120 14.53 -9.58 0.48
CA ALA A 120 13.37 -10.33 -0.02
C ALA A 120 13.25 -11.70 0.65
N LYS A 121 14.36 -12.42 0.81
CA LYS A 121 14.40 -13.72 1.52
C LYS A 121 14.01 -13.56 2.98
N SER A 122 14.49 -12.53 3.67
CA SER A 122 14.12 -12.21 5.05
C SER A 122 12.62 -11.94 5.18
N LEU A 123 12.06 -11.08 4.32
CA LEU A 123 10.64 -10.76 4.31
C LEU A 123 9.76 -11.98 4.00
N LEU A 124 10.15 -12.80 3.01
CA LEU A 124 9.44 -14.04 2.69
C LEU A 124 9.43 -15.02 3.86
N THR A 125 10.54 -15.14 4.57
CA THR A 125 10.64 -15.97 5.78
C THR A 125 9.74 -15.44 6.90
N ALA A 126 9.81 -14.13 7.19
CA ALA A 126 8.99 -13.49 8.22
C ALA A 126 7.48 -13.62 7.93
N LEU A 127 7.11 -13.59 6.65
CA LEU A 127 5.72 -13.77 6.19
C LEU A 127 5.33 -15.25 5.99
N GLY A 128 6.18 -16.19 6.40
CA GLY A 128 5.88 -17.64 6.40
C GLY A 128 5.79 -18.26 5.02
N ILE A 129 6.53 -17.75 4.03
CA ILE A 129 6.64 -18.37 2.69
C ILE A 129 7.80 -19.36 2.70
N PRO A 130 7.55 -20.67 2.52
CA PRO A 130 8.59 -21.69 2.51
C PRO A 130 9.66 -21.43 1.45
N GLN A 131 10.93 -21.71 1.77
CA GLN A 131 12.05 -21.53 0.86
C GLN A 131 11.88 -22.28 -0.47
N SER A 132 11.23 -23.45 -0.43
CA SER A 132 10.92 -24.26 -1.62
C SER A 132 10.01 -23.55 -2.63
N HIS A 133 9.35 -22.45 -2.23
CA HIS A 133 8.45 -21.66 -3.08
C HIS A 133 9.11 -20.41 -3.68
N TRP A 134 10.30 -20.01 -3.23
CA TRP A 134 10.91 -18.74 -3.63
C TRP A 134 11.21 -18.64 -5.13
N HIS A 135 11.58 -19.74 -5.74
CA HIS A 135 11.89 -19.81 -7.19
C HIS A 135 10.73 -20.32 -8.05
N ARG A 136 9.58 -20.61 -7.42
CA ARG A 136 8.36 -20.98 -8.15
C ARG A 136 7.67 -19.76 -8.69
N ARG A 137 6.90 -19.92 -9.78
CA ARG A 137 6.01 -18.89 -10.29
C ARG A 137 4.93 -18.57 -9.25
N VAL A 138 4.62 -17.30 -9.06
CA VAL A 138 3.61 -16.86 -8.06
C VAL A 138 2.23 -17.46 -8.30
N THR A 139 1.90 -17.82 -9.54
CA THR A 139 0.63 -18.45 -9.91
C THR A 139 0.43 -19.85 -9.33
N THR A 140 1.50 -20.50 -8.86
CA THR A 140 1.44 -21.83 -8.21
C THR A 140 1.19 -21.75 -6.70
N LEU A 141 1.17 -20.54 -6.14
CA LEU A 141 0.97 -20.29 -4.72
C LEU A 141 -0.53 -20.22 -4.39
N SER A 142 -0.89 -20.60 -3.16
CA SER A 142 -2.25 -20.34 -2.64
C SER A 142 -2.54 -18.83 -2.58
N VAL A 143 -3.83 -18.46 -2.53
CA VAL A 143 -4.26 -17.06 -2.44
C VAL A 143 -3.62 -16.37 -1.23
N GLY A 144 -3.62 -17.01 -0.05
CA GLY A 144 -2.97 -16.45 1.14
C GLY A 144 -1.45 -16.32 1.03
N GLN A 145 -0.79 -17.22 0.28
CA GLN A 145 0.63 -17.09 -0.01
C GLN A 145 0.90 -15.94 -0.99
N GLN A 146 0.10 -15.80 -2.04
CA GLN A 146 0.20 -14.67 -2.99
C GLN A 146 0.03 -13.33 -2.28
N GLN A 147 -0.92 -13.23 -1.37
CA GLN A 147 -1.14 -12.05 -0.53
C GLN A 147 0.12 -11.69 0.29
N ARG A 148 0.74 -12.68 0.95
CA ARG A 148 1.96 -12.46 1.73
C ARG A 148 3.14 -12.07 0.84
N VAL A 149 3.23 -12.61 -0.35
CA VAL A 149 4.23 -12.18 -1.36
C VAL A 149 3.98 -10.73 -1.80
N ALA A 150 2.73 -10.32 -1.98
CA ALA A 150 2.40 -8.92 -2.28
C ALA A 150 2.79 -7.97 -1.14
N ALA A 151 2.60 -8.38 0.12
CA ALA A 151 3.07 -7.63 1.29
C ALA A 151 4.61 -7.54 1.33
N ALA A 152 5.33 -8.66 1.10
CA ALA A 152 6.78 -8.65 1.00
C ALA A 152 7.27 -7.69 -0.09
N ARG A 153 6.65 -7.73 -1.27
CA ARG A 153 6.97 -6.81 -2.38
C ARG A 153 6.73 -5.35 -1.98
N ALA A 154 5.63 -5.05 -1.31
CA ALA A 154 5.32 -3.69 -0.87
C ALA A 154 6.37 -3.17 0.14
N LEU A 155 6.82 -4.00 1.06
CA LEU A 155 7.79 -3.67 2.13
C LEU A 155 9.25 -3.60 1.65
N THR A 156 9.61 -4.27 0.53
CA THR A 156 11.01 -4.35 0.06
C THR A 156 11.59 -2.97 -0.23
N GLY A 157 12.79 -2.71 0.28
CA GLY A 157 13.49 -1.42 0.12
C GLY A 157 12.89 -0.30 0.95
N ALA A 158 12.21 -0.62 2.06
CA ALA A 158 11.73 0.29 3.08
C ALA A 158 11.05 1.56 2.52
N PRO A 159 9.90 1.44 1.80
CA PRO A 159 9.16 2.62 1.38
C PRO A 159 8.62 3.37 2.60
N GLU A 160 8.48 4.67 2.51
CA GLU A 160 7.94 5.47 3.60
C GLU A 160 6.43 5.30 3.77
N LEU A 161 5.72 4.97 2.68
CA LEU A 161 4.26 4.80 2.69
C LEU A 161 3.87 3.47 2.03
N ILE A 162 2.97 2.74 2.67
CA ILE A 162 2.33 1.54 2.13
C ILE A 162 0.84 1.82 2.00
N LEU A 163 0.32 1.66 0.78
CA LEU A 163 -1.10 1.74 0.48
C LEU A 163 -1.65 0.32 0.32
N ALA A 164 -2.63 -0.07 1.12
CA ALA A 164 -3.21 -1.40 1.13
C ALA A 164 -4.72 -1.34 0.88
N ASP A 165 -5.15 -1.73 -0.32
CA ASP A 165 -6.56 -1.70 -0.74
C ASP A 165 -7.20 -3.07 -0.51
N GLU A 166 -7.99 -3.19 0.54
CA GLU A 166 -8.72 -4.40 0.96
C GLU A 166 -7.89 -5.69 0.89
N PRO A 167 -6.65 -5.69 1.39
CA PRO A 167 -5.71 -6.78 1.15
C PRO A 167 -6.12 -8.09 1.84
N THR A 168 -7.11 -8.05 2.74
CA THR A 168 -7.54 -9.21 3.53
C THR A 168 -8.92 -9.73 3.19
N SER A 169 -9.54 -9.24 2.12
CA SER A 169 -10.93 -9.58 1.74
C SER A 169 -11.16 -11.08 1.45
N ALA A 170 -10.10 -11.83 1.13
CA ALA A 170 -10.16 -13.26 0.81
C ALA A 170 -9.73 -14.18 1.98
N LEU A 171 -9.49 -13.63 3.17
CA LEU A 171 -9.05 -14.38 4.35
C LEU A 171 -10.16 -14.58 5.36
N ASP A 172 -10.11 -15.73 6.06
CA ASP A 172 -10.84 -15.92 7.31
C ASP A 172 -10.28 -15.02 8.44
N SER A 173 -10.99 -14.93 9.56
CA SER A 173 -10.66 -14.02 10.67
C SER A 173 -9.26 -14.25 11.23
N ASP A 174 -8.87 -15.50 11.46
CA ASP A 174 -7.60 -15.83 12.12
C ASP A 174 -6.40 -15.53 11.22
N ASN A 175 -6.50 -15.89 9.94
CA ASN A 175 -5.45 -15.60 8.95
C ASN A 175 -5.35 -14.11 8.65
N ARG A 176 -6.48 -13.40 8.63
CA ARG A 176 -6.54 -11.94 8.49
C ARG A 176 -5.80 -11.24 9.63
N ASP A 177 -6.11 -11.61 10.87
CA ASP A 177 -5.54 -10.96 12.07
C ASP A 177 -4.02 -11.17 12.15
N ARG A 178 -3.56 -12.39 11.87
CA ARG A 178 -2.13 -12.70 11.76
C ARG A 178 -1.44 -11.92 10.63
N PHE A 179 -2.09 -11.79 9.48
CA PHE A 179 -1.53 -11.04 8.35
C PHE A 179 -1.36 -9.56 8.69
N ILE A 180 -2.35 -8.94 9.33
CA ILE A 180 -2.30 -7.52 9.71
C ILE A 180 -1.20 -7.30 10.76
N GLU A 181 -1.11 -8.16 11.77
CA GLU A 181 -0.07 -8.09 12.79
C GLU A 181 1.33 -8.16 12.17
N LEU A 182 1.56 -9.11 11.27
CA LEU A 182 2.84 -9.24 10.56
C LEU A 182 3.12 -8.03 9.67
N LEU A 183 2.12 -7.53 8.92
CA LEU A 183 2.28 -6.38 8.05
C LEU A 183 2.65 -5.13 8.85
N LEU A 184 1.91 -4.82 9.92
CA LEU A 184 2.14 -3.63 10.75
C LEU A 184 3.46 -3.75 11.53
N GLY A 185 3.79 -4.93 12.05
CA GLY A 185 5.07 -5.18 12.72
C GLY A 185 6.27 -4.94 11.79
N LEU A 186 6.25 -5.53 10.59
CA LEU A 186 7.30 -5.33 9.59
C LEU A 186 7.36 -3.89 9.06
N ALA A 187 6.23 -3.21 8.95
CA ALA A 187 6.18 -1.79 8.58
C ALA A 187 6.80 -0.91 9.67
N ALA A 188 6.51 -1.19 10.95
CA ALA A 188 7.08 -0.46 12.07
C ALA A 188 8.61 -0.63 12.16
N GLU A 189 9.14 -1.84 11.95
CA GLU A 189 10.60 -2.08 11.89
C GLU A 189 11.30 -1.26 10.79
N LYS A 190 10.57 -0.94 9.72
CA LYS A 190 11.06 -0.16 8.58
C LYS A 190 10.70 1.33 8.65
N HIS A 191 10.04 1.77 9.73
CA HIS A 191 9.50 3.13 9.86
C HIS A 191 8.56 3.52 8.72
N SER A 192 7.86 2.55 8.12
CA SER A 192 6.88 2.76 7.06
C SER A 192 5.51 3.07 7.65
N SER A 193 4.84 4.09 7.15
CA SER A 193 3.42 4.33 7.43
C SER A 193 2.53 3.42 6.57
N VAL A 194 1.39 2.99 7.10
CA VAL A 194 0.43 2.15 6.37
C VAL A 194 -0.93 2.85 6.31
N VAL A 195 -1.46 3.03 5.11
CA VAL A 195 -2.88 3.36 4.89
C VAL A 195 -3.60 2.09 4.47
N PHE A 196 -4.46 1.61 5.34
CA PHE A 196 -5.13 0.30 5.19
C PHE A 196 -6.62 0.49 4.98
N VAL A 197 -7.13 0.07 3.85
CA VAL A 197 -8.56 0.08 3.53
C VAL A 197 -9.18 -1.25 3.91
N SER A 198 -10.26 -1.21 4.67
CA SER A 198 -11.08 -2.39 4.93
C SER A 198 -12.53 -2.01 5.30
N HIS A 199 -13.44 -2.93 5.05
CA HIS A 199 -14.83 -2.85 5.50
C HIS A 199 -15.02 -3.36 6.94
N ASP A 200 -14.07 -4.12 7.46
CA ASP A 200 -14.16 -4.74 8.79
C ASP A 200 -13.74 -3.76 9.90
N LYS A 201 -14.74 -3.22 10.58
CA LYS A 201 -14.57 -2.24 11.66
C LYS A 201 -13.78 -2.79 12.86
N SER A 202 -13.75 -4.11 13.08
CA SER A 202 -13.03 -4.72 14.20
C SER A 202 -11.52 -4.48 14.14
N LEU A 203 -10.98 -4.22 12.95
CA LEU A 203 -9.57 -3.98 12.72
C LEU A 203 -9.11 -2.58 13.13
N ALA A 204 -10.04 -1.63 13.23
CA ALA A 204 -9.74 -0.21 13.42
C ALA A 204 -8.88 0.07 14.67
N GLN A 205 -9.04 -0.71 15.74
CA GLN A 205 -8.29 -0.55 16.99
C GLN A 205 -6.78 -0.85 16.88
N ARG A 206 -6.34 -1.47 15.78
CA ARG A 206 -4.93 -1.78 15.50
C ARG A 206 -4.17 -0.62 14.85
N PHE A 207 -4.85 0.48 14.55
CA PHE A 207 -4.29 1.62 13.82
C PHE A 207 -4.31 2.89 14.68
N ASN A 208 -3.33 3.76 14.48
CA ASN A 208 -3.19 5.02 15.22
C ASN A 208 -4.32 6.00 14.89
N HIS A 209 -4.71 6.02 13.61
CA HIS A 209 -5.73 6.92 13.09
C HIS A 209 -6.82 6.15 12.36
N GLN A 210 -8.04 6.71 12.38
CA GLN A 210 -9.18 6.16 11.67
C GLN A 210 -9.84 7.26 10.84
N LEU A 211 -10.12 6.97 9.59
CA LEU A 211 -10.87 7.84 8.70
C LEU A 211 -12.10 7.09 8.18
N ALA A 212 -13.27 7.62 8.44
CA ALA A 212 -14.51 7.11 7.88
C ALA A 212 -14.93 8.02 6.73
N LEU A 213 -15.11 7.43 5.53
CA LEU A 213 -15.71 8.14 4.40
C LEU A 213 -17.20 7.83 4.35
N GLU A 214 -17.99 8.85 4.07
CA GLU A 214 -19.43 8.75 3.85
C GLU A 214 -19.72 8.88 2.35
N VAL A 215 -20.84 8.35 1.91
CA VAL A 215 -21.31 8.59 0.54
C VAL A 215 -21.83 10.02 0.50
N THR A 216 -21.21 10.86 -0.33
CA THR A 216 -21.76 12.20 -0.60
C THR A 216 -23.03 12.02 -1.43
N PRO A 217 -24.17 12.54 -1.01
CA PRO A 217 -25.44 12.42 -1.73
C PRO A 217 -25.42 13.09 -3.11
#